data_ec3f0e63383b4919b7af54ec6e3740fe
#
_entry.id   ec3f0e63383b4919b7af54ec6e3740fe
#
_cell.length_a   1.000
_cell.length_b   1.000
_cell.length_c   1.000
_cell.angle_alpha   90.00
_cell.angle_beta   90.00
_cell.angle_gamma   90.00
#
_symmetry.space_group_name_H-M   'P 1'
#
loop_
_entity.id
_entity.type
_entity.pdbx_description
1 polymer ?
#
loop_
_entity_poly.entity_id
_entity_poly.type
_entity_poly.pdbx_seq_one_letter_code
_entity_poly.pdbx_strand_id
1 'polypeptide(L)'
;DDEEVEAAFDKSPRPQLTTRPNSLYVDSEPAVGKRVNGEKRTASNKRKRATVIPVDEELQRVLKRWLAIRPDSPSPADPLFVYTTGAWGQRLTPRAVRNIVTEHAAAAGWYDTGGDAADNVTPHYFRHFFTTHLRDRTGDRGVVKYLRGDVADDIIDTYTHNWGGQVRSTYEANIYSIL
;
A
#
# COMPACT_ATOMS: atom_id res chain seq x y z
N ASP A 1 -2.38 11.37 -20.58
CA ASP A 1 -1.43 10.48 -21.28
C ASP A 1 -0.49 9.87 -20.26
N ASP A 2 -0.22 8.55 -20.37
CA ASP A 2 0.68 7.86 -19.44
C ASP A 2 2.12 8.42 -19.51
N GLU A 3 2.54 8.95 -20.64
CA GLU A 3 3.83 9.63 -20.83
C GLU A 3 3.92 10.98 -20.06
N GLU A 4 2.84 11.73 -19.94
CA GLU A 4 2.82 12.97 -19.16
C GLU A 4 2.89 12.68 -17.64
N VAL A 5 2.32 11.57 -17.20
CA VAL A 5 2.42 11.12 -15.81
C VAL A 5 3.84 10.65 -15.51
N GLU A 6 4.51 9.96 -16.43
CA GLU A 6 5.92 9.54 -16.27
C GLU A 6 6.87 10.75 -16.29
N ALA A 7 6.66 11.74 -17.17
CA ALA A 7 7.46 12.96 -17.24
C ALA A 7 7.32 13.83 -15.96
N ALA A 8 6.16 13.85 -15.33
CA ALA A 8 5.93 14.61 -14.11
C ALA A 8 6.73 14.09 -12.91
N PHE A 9 7.19 12.85 -12.95
CA PHE A 9 7.92 12.24 -11.82
C PHE A 9 9.44 12.25 -11.98
N ASP A 10 10.01 12.64 -13.12
CA ASP A 10 11.46 12.73 -13.42
C ASP A 10 12.36 11.71 -12.68
N LYS A 11 11.84 10.50 -12.50
CA LYS A 11 12.51 9.40 -11.82
C LYS A 11 12.37 8.16 -12.68
N SER A 12 13.50 7.66 -13.15
CA SER A 12 13.53 6.36 -13.80
C SER A 12 12.76 5.32 -13.01
N PRO A 13 11.83 4.59 -13.63
CA PRO A 13 11.07 3.57 -12.94
C PRO A 13 12.02 2.56 -12.31
N ARG A 14 11.68 2.09 -11.12
CA ARG A 14 12.49 1.05 -10.47
C ARG A 14 12.53 -0.20 -11.35
N PRO A 15 13.69 -0.85 -11.52
CA PRO A 15 13.81 -2.03 -12.39
C PRO A 15 12.76 -3.12 -12.10
N GLN A 16 12.33 -3.22 -10.83
CA GLN A 16 11.30 -4.16 -10.39
C GLN A 16 9.91 -3.88 -10.99
N LEU A 17 9.65 -2.67 -11.47
CA LEU A 17 8.38 -2.25 -12.06
C LEU A 17 8.39 -2.26 -13.58
N THR A 18 9.57 -2.25 -14.23
CA THR A 18 9.70 -2.17 -15.70
C THR A 18 8.94 -3.29 -16.41
N THR A 19 8.92 -4.50 -15.86
CA THR A 19 8.19 -5.66 -16.40
C THR A 19 6.87 -5.93 -15.70
N ARG A 20 6.43 -5.03 -14.82
CA ARG A 20 5.27 -5.23 -13.94
C ARG A 20 4.41 -3.97 -13.90
N PRO A 21 3.75 -3.62 -15.02
CA PRO A 21 2.90 -2.43 -15.09
C PRO A 21 1.77 -2.50 -14.06
N ASN A 22 1.21 -1.36 -13.72
CA ASN A 22 0.13 -1.24 -12.73
C ASN A 22 0.46 -1.95 -11.42
N SER A 23 1.58 -1.59 -10.81
CA SER A 23 2.05 -2.21 -9.57
C SER A 23 2.67 -1.19 -8.64
N LEU A 24 2.62 -1.50 -7.34
CA LEU A 24 3.31 -0.76 -6.27
C LEU A 24 4.49 -1.56 -5.77
N TYR A 25 5.68 -0.97 -5.79
CA TYR A 25 6.85 -1.53 -5.12
C TYR A 25 6.88 -1.06 -3.65
N VAL A 26 6.87 -2.02 -2.75
CA VAL A 26 6.99 -1.75 -1.30
C VAL A 26 8.27 -2.38 -0.80
N ASP A 27 9.23 -1.54 -0.38
CA ASP A 27 10.52 -1.98 0.13
C ASP A 27 10.38 -2.69 1.50
N SER A 28 11.30 -3.60 1.79
CA SER A 28 11.39 -4.30 3.08
C SER A 28 11.96 -3.41 4.19
N GLU A 29 12.81 -2.49 3.83
CA GLU A 29 13.38 -1.52 4.74
C GLU A 29 13.20 -0.11 4.20
N PRO A 30 12.77 0.78 5.04
CA PRO A 30 13.77 1.56 5.76
C PRO A 30 13.64 1.52 7.28
N ALA A 31 14.77 1.39 7.95
CA ALA A 31 14.84 1.58 9.39
C ALA A 31 14.69 3.06 9.77
N VAL A 32 14.18 3.31 10.97
CA VAL A 32 14.15 4.65 11.56
C VAL A 32 15.54 5.28 11.51
N GLY A 33 15.59 6.53 11.11
CA GLY A 33 16.84 7.32 11.01
C GLY A 33 17.58 7.21 9.68
N LYS A 34 17.33 6.18 8.87
CA LYS A 34 17.91 6.08 7.52
C LYS A 34 17.30 7.13 6.57
N ARG A 35 18.09 7.61 5.62
CA ARG A 35 17.60 8.44 4.51
C ARG A 35 17.17 7.55 3.35
N VAL A 36 15.98 7.80 2.84
CA VAL A 36 15.42 7.12 1.66
C VAL A 36 14.85 8.19 0.75
N ASN A 37 15.26 8.19 -0.50
CA ASN A 37 14.88 9.23 -1.47
C ASN A 37 15.06 10.66 -0.93
N GLY A 38 16.18 10.91 -0.21
CA GLY A 38 16.49 12.23 0.36
C GLY A 38 15.79 12.58 1.68
N GLU A 39 14.82 11.81 2.14
CA GLU A 39 14.08 12.05 3.38
C GLU A 39 14.54 11.13 4.51
N LYS A 40 14.70 11.67 5.72
CA LYS A 40 15.00 10.88 6.92
C LYS A 40 13.72 10.18 7.40
N ARG A 41 13.76 8.87 7.52
CA ARG A 41 12.60 8.07 7.98
C ARG A 41 12.38 8.23 9.49
N THR A 42 11.14 8.56 9.86
CA THR A 42 10.70 8.68 11.26
C THR A 42 10.00 7.41 11.75
N ALA A 43 9.62 6.51 10.85
CA ALA A 43 9.00 5.23 11.16
C ALA A 43 9.59 4.12 10.29
N SER A 44 9.69 2.92 10.85
CA SER A 44 10.05 1.71 10.11
C SER A 44 8.79 1.04 9.54
N ASN A 45 8.94 0.34 8.41
CA ASN A 45 7.92 -0.61 8.02
C ASN A 45 8.22 -1.99 8.64
N LYS A 46 7.18 -2.81 8.82
CA LYS A 46 7.30 -4.15 9.41
C LYS A 46 7.48 -5.25 8.36
N ARG A 47 7.64 -4.88 7.08
CA ARG A 47 7.85 -5.87 6.04
C ARG A 47 9.20 -6.55 6.19
N LYS A 48 9.22 -7.86 6.05
CA LYS A 48 10.44 -8.67 6.11
C LYS A 48 11.16 -8.73 4.77
N ARG A 49 10.45 -8.44 3.67
CA ARG A 49 10.99 -8.42 2.32
C ARG A 49 10.30 -7.39 1.44
N ALA A 50 10.98 -6.93 0.41
CA ALA A 50 10.41 -6.09 -0.62
C ALA A 50 9.41 -6.91 -1.47
N THR A 51 8.30 -6.29 -1.85
CA THR A 51 7.27 -6.91 -2.68
C THR A 51 6.75 -5.95 -3.72
N VAL A 52 6.31 -6.51 -4.84
CA VAL A 52 5.55 -5.79 -5.87
C VAL A 52 4.09 -6.20 -5.74
N ILE A 53 3.22 -5.25 -5.48
CA ILE A 53 1.79 -5.47 -5.27
C ILE A 53 1.05 -5.04 -6.53
N PRO A 54 0.20 -5.89 -7.12
CA PRO A 54 -0.66 -5.50 -8.23
C PRO A 54 -1.60 -4.36 -7.81
N VAL A 55 -1.90 -3.48 -8.76
CA VAL A 55 -2.93 -2.46 -8.64
C VAL A 55 -4.02 -2.85 -9.63
N ASP A 56 -5.20 -3.16 -9.11
CA ASP A 56 -6.38 -3.43 -9.94
C ASP A 56 -6.94 -2.15 -10.56
N GLU A 57 -7.87 -2.30 -11.50
CA GLU A 57 -8.44 -1.16 -12.23
C GLU A 57 -9.18 -0.16 -11.34
N GLU A 58 -9.82 -0.65 -10.28
CA GLU A 58 -10.56 0.21 -9.35
C GLU A 58 -9.60 1.09 -8.54
N LEU A 59 -8.58 0.48 -7.95
CA LEU A 59 -7.54 1.20 -7.22
C LEU A 59 -6.76 2.15 -8.14
N GLN A 60 -6.48 1.74 -9.39
CA GLN A 60 -5.81 2.59 -10.37
C GLN A 60 -6.61 3.88 -10.64
N ARG A 61 -7.93 3.77 -10.83
CA ARG A 61 -8.80 4.95 -11.04
C ARG A 61 -8.75 5.91 -9.85
N VAL A 62 -8.80 5.38 -8.64
CA VAL A 62 -8.73 6.19 -7.41
C VAL A 62 -7.36 6.84 -7.27
N LEU A 63 -6.27 6.10 -7.50
CA LEU A 63 -4.92 6.62 -7.43
C LEU A 63 -4.65 7.71 -8.49
N LYS A 64 -5.11 7.53 -9.73
CA LYS A 64 -5.00 8.56 -10.78
C LYS A 64 -5.73 9.84 -10.38
N ARG A 65 -6.94 9.75 -9.83
CA ARG A 65 -7.67 10.93 -9.33
C ARG A 65 -6.93 11.61 -8.18
N TRP A 66 -6.42 10.83 -7.24
CA TRP A 66 -5.64 11.37 -6.13
C TRP A 66 -4.38 12.09 -6.62
N LEU A 67 -3.61 11.49 -7.52
CA LEU A 67 -2.40 12.09 -8.07
C LEU A 67 -2.68 13.40 -8.82
N ALA A 68 -3.83 13.51 -9.50
CA ALA A 68 -4.22 14.73 -10.21
C ALA A 68 -4.55 15.92 -9.29
N ILE A 69 -4.96 15.66 -8.04
CA ILE A 69 -5.36 16.72 -7.08
C ILE A 69 -4.44 16.80 -5.86
N ARG A 70 -3.49 15.89 -5.74
CA ARG A 70 -2.56 15.82 -4.60
C ARG A 70 -1.71 17.09 -4.53
N PRO A 71 -1.58 17.73 -3.36
CA PRO A 71 -0.63 18.82 -3.18
C PRO A 71 0.81 18.39 -3.50
N ASP A 72 1.57 19.29 -4.11
CA ASP A 72 3.01 19.10 -4.26
C ASP A 72 3.67 18.96 -2.90
N SER A 73 4.63 18.05 -2.82
CA SER A 73 5.35 17.83 -1.57
C SER A 73 6.65 18.63 -1.51
N PRO A 74 6.94 19.32 -0.38
CA PRO A 74 8.24 19.92 -0.16
C PRO A 74 9.35 18.88 0.10
N SER A 75 8.98 17.61 0.27
CA SER A 75 9.94 16.52 0.53
C SER A 75 10.55 16.00 -0.78
N PRO A 76 11.89 15.84 -0.85
CA PRO A 76 12.54 15.24 -2.01
C PRO A 76 12.14 13.77 -2.24
N ALA A 77 11.50 13.14 -1.26
CA ALA A 77 11.00 11.76 -1.36
C ALA A 77 9.67 11.67 -2.09
N ASP A 78 9.02 12.80 -2.35
CA ASP A 78 7.71 12.89 -3.01
C ASP A 78 6.71 11.83 -2.53
N PRO A 79 6.24 11.90 -1.26
CA PRO A 79 5.39 10.87 -0.68
C PRO A 79 4.04 10.80 -1.39
N LEU A 80 3.57 9.57 -1.65
CA LEU A 80 2.27 9.34 -2.30
C LEU A 80 1.12 9.98 -1.52
N PHE A 81 1.12 9.89 -0.19
CA PHE A 81 0.07 10.46 0.66
C PHE A 81 0.60 11.63 1.48
N VAL A 82 -0.05 12.78 1.33
CA VAL A 82 0.33 14.03 1.95
C VAL A 82 -0.86 14.68 2.65
N TYR A 83 -0.59 15.62 3.56
CA TYR A 83 -1.61 16.44 4.17
C TYR A 83 -2.23 17.38 3.14
N THR A 84 -3.56 17.50 3.15
CA THR A 84 -4.36 18.44 2.35
C THR A 84 -4.86 19.62 3.19
N THR A 85 -4.57 19.64 4.47
CA THR A 85 -4.89 20.71 5.42
C THR A 85 -3.77 20.84 6.44
N GLY A 86 -3.62 21.98 7.05
CA GLY A 86 -2.61 22.25 8.08
C GLY A 86 -1.18 22.15 7.53
N ALA A 87 -0.55 21.01 7.66
CA ALA A 87 0.81 20.72 7.16
C ALA A 87 0.81 20.40 5.65
N TRP A 88 0.26 21.29 4.84
CA TRP A 88 0.01 21.12 3.40
C TRP A 88 1.21 20.54 2.64
N GLY A 89 0.97 19.47 1.88
CA GLY A 89 1.98 18.80 1.08
C GLY A 89 3.00 17.94 1.85
N GLN A 90 3.01 18.02 3.19
CA GLN A 90 3.90 17.17 3.98
C GLN A 90 3.37 15.73 4.04
N ARG A 91 4.29 14.77 4.16
CA ARG A 91 3.95 13.34 4.29
C ARG A 91 2.97 13.08 5.44
N LEU A 92 1.92 12.32 5.20
CA LEU A 92 1.05 11.82 6.27
C LEU A 92 1.84 10.97 7.27
N THR A 93 1.65 11.26 8.54
CA THR A 93 2.20 10.42 9.62
C THR A 93 1.33 9.17 9.83
N PRO A 94 1.87 8.07 10.39
CA PRO A 94 1.07 6.92 10.77
C PRO A 94 -0.11 7.27 11.70
N ARG A 95 0.08 8.25 12.59
CA ARG A 95 -0.98 8.76 13.47
C ARG A 95 -2.08 9.45 12.67
N ALA A 96 -1.73 10.28 11.68
CA ALA A 96 -2.71 10.93 10.83
C ALA A 96 -3.54 9.92 10.03
N VAL A 97 -2.89 8.91 9.44
CA VAL A 97 -3.59 7.82 8.75
C VAL A 97 -4.56 7.11 9.69
N ARG A 98 -4.12 6.81 10.92
CA ARG A 98 -5.00 6.19 11.91
C ARG A 98 -6.20 7.09 12.24
N ASN A 99 -5.98 8.38 12.47
CA ASN A 99 -7.06 9.33 12.80
C ASN A 99 -8.08 9.41 11.66
N ILE A 100 -7.64 9.54 10.41
CA ILE A 100 -8.51 9.57 9.22
C ILE A 100 -9.38 8.30 9.18
N VAL A 101 -8.77 7.13 9.34
CA VAL A 101 -9.51 5.86 9.31
C VAL A 101 -10.52 5.77 10.44
N THR A 102 -10.11 6.10 11.67
CA THR A 102 -11.02 5.99 12.83
C THR A 102 -12.13 7.03 12.82
N GLU A 103 -11.89 8.22 12.28
CA GLU A 103 -12.91 9.26 12.08
C GLU A 103 -13.99 8.78 11.10
N HIS A 104 -13.59 8.26 9.94
CA HIS A 104 -14.54 7.72 8.96
C HIS A 104 -15.26 6.47 9.50
N ALA A 105 -14.56 5.61 10.21
CA ALA A 105 -15.17 4.44 10.84
C ALA A 105 -16.20 4.83 11.92
N ALA A 106 -15.90 5.85 12.72
CA ALA A 106 -16.85 6.38 13.72
C ALA A 106 -18.10 6.99 13.06
N ALA A 107 -17.91 7.75 11.99
CA ALA A 107 -19.03 8.31 11.22
C ALA A 107 -19.93 7.24 10.60
N ALA A 108 -19.36 6.06 10.28
CA ALA A 108 -20.09 4.89 9.79
C ALA A 108 -20.65 3.98 10.90
N GLY A 109 -20.41 4.29 12.17
CA GLY A 109 -20.81 3.45 13.30
C GLY A 109 -19.94 2.20 13.51
N TRP A 110 -18.73 2.18 12.97
CA TRP A 110 -17.77 1.05 13.01
C TRP A 110 -16.59 1.30 13.96
N TYR A 111 -16.65 2.35 14.74
CA TYR A 111 -15.64 2.68 15.74
C TYR A 111 -16.28 3.36 16.93
N ASP A 112 -16.03 2.81 18.12
CA ASP A 112 -16.39 3.39 19.41
C ASP A 112 -15.13 3.59 20.26
N THR A 113 -14.93 4.80 20.78
CA THR A 113 -13.77 5.15 21.60
C THR A 113 -13.68 4.33 22.89
N GLY A 114 -14.80 3.82 23.39
CA GLY A 114 -14.88 2.94 24.57
C GLY A 114 -14.94 1.44 24.25
N GLY A 115 -15.03 1.07 22.96
CA GLY A 115 -15.21 -0.30 22.52
C GLY A 115 -13.92 -1.12 22.49
N ASP A 116 -14.07 -2.44 22.44
CA ASP A 116 -12.94 -3.36 22.31
C ASP A 116 -12.23 -3.22 20.96
N ALA A 117 -10.94 -3.54 20.95
CA ALA A 117 -10.13 -3.46 19.75
C ALA A 117 -10.59 -4.42 18.62
N ALA A 118 -11.31 -5.48 18.98
CA ALA A 118 -11.86 -6.45 18.04
C ALA A 118 -13.08 -5.90 17.30
N ASP A 119 -13.84 -5.00 17.91
CA ASP A 119 -15.09 -4.44 17.39
C ASP A 119 -14.85 -3.15 16.56
N ASN A 120 -13.64 -2.61 16.65
CA ASN A 120 -13.30 -1.33 16.08
C ASN A 120 -12.55 -1.44 14.73
N VAL A 121 -13.07 -0.79 13.69
CA VAL A 121 -12.39 -0.67 12.40
C VAL A 121 -11.24 0.33 12.49
N THR A 122 -10.04 -0.18 12.33
CA THR A 122 -8.77 0.57 12.37
C THR A 122 -7.90 0.19 11.15
N PRO A 123 -6.78 0.87 10.87
CA PRO A 123 -5.85 0.41 9.83
C PRO A 123 -5.41 -1.06 9.98
N HIS A 124 -5.35 -1.55 11.21
CA HIS A 124 -5.01 -2.96 11.48
C HIS A 124 -6.13 -3.92 11.07
N TYR A 125 -7.38 -3.51 11.24
CA TYR A 125 -8.55 -4.26 10.78
C TYR A 125 -8.48 -4.54 9.27
N PHE A 126 -8.15 -3.55 8.46
CA PHE A 126 -8.01 -3.75 7.00
C PHE A 126 -6.94 -4.79 6.65
N ARG A 127 -5.84 -4.84 7.41
CA ARG A 127 -4.83 -5.89 7.21
C ARG A 127 -5.37 -7.28 7.54
N HIS A 128 -6.17 -7.42 8.58
CA HIS A 128 -6.84 -8.68 8.93
C HIS A 128 -7.88 -9.06 7.89
N PHE A 129 -8.75 -8.11 7.52
CA PHE A 129 -9.77 -8.31 6.50
C PHE A 129 -9.16 -8.79 5.18
N PHE A 130 -8.18 -8.07 4.65
CA PHE A 130 -7.45 -8.45 3.44
C PHE A 130 -6.89 -9.89 3.51
N THR A 131 -6.27 -10.20 4.64
CA THR A 131 -5.67 -11.54 4.87
C THR A 131 -6.73 -12.64 4.83
N THR A 132 -7.80 -12.46 5.60
CA THR A 132 -8.88 -13.45 5.72
C THR A 132 -9.61 -13.59 4.39
N HIS A 133 -9.99 -12.47 3.77
CA HIS A 133 -10.70 -12.44 2.51
C HIS A 133 -9.95 -13.18 1.39
N LEU A 134 -8.68 -12.86 1.18
CA LEU A 134 -7.89 -13.54 0.15
C LEU A 134 -7.60 -15.00 0.50
N ARG A 135 -7.31 -15.30 1.75
CA ARG A 135 -7.09 -16.70 2.18
C ARG A 135 -8.31 -17.56 1.93
N ASP A 136 -9.49 -17.06 2.29
CA ASP A 136 -10.73 -17.84 2.21
C ASP A 136 -11.21 -18.01 0.77
N ARG A 137 -10.89 -17.06 -0.11
CA ARG A 137 -11.23 -17.13 -1.54
C ARG A 137 -10.22 -17.93 -2.36
N THR A 138 -8.96 -17.81 -2.07
CA THR A 138 -7.89 -18.43 -2.89
C THR A 138 -7.47 -19.79 -2.38
N GLY A 139 -7.60 -20.04 -1.07
CA GLY A 139 -6.94 -21.16 -0.41
C GLY A 139 -5.40 -21.05 -0.39
N ASP A 140 -4.84 -20.05 -1.06
CA ASP A 140 -3.40 -19.90 -1.28
C ASP A 140 -2.75 -18.98 -0.23
N ARG A 141 -2.22 -19.61 0.81
CA ARG A 141 -1.50 -18.90 1.87
C ARG A 141 -0.21 -18.24 1.40
N GLY A 142 0.39 -18.76 0.32
CA GLY A 142 1.63 -18.24 -0.24
C GLY A 142 1.42 -16.87 -0.87
N VAL A 143 0.43 -16.73 -1.75
CA VAL A 143 0.06 -15.44 -2.34
C VAL A 143 -0.27 -14.42 -1.25
N VAL A 144 -1.04 -14.80 -0.23
CA VAL A 144 -1.38 -13.90 0.88
C VAL A 144 -0.15 -13.44 1.65
N LYS A 145 0.75 -14.35 2.02
CA LYS A 145 2.01 -14.03 2.70
C LYS A 145 2.91 -13.12 1.84
N TYR A 146 3.01 -13.42 0.53
CA TYR A 146 3.76 -12.60 -0.40
C TYR A 146 3.24 -11.16 -0.43
N LEU A 147 1.96 -10.94 -0.68
CA LEU A 147 1.34 -9.62 -0.76
C LEU A 147 1.47 -8.84 0.57
N ARG A 148 1.44 -9.52 1.70
CA ARG A 148 1.66 -8.93 3.02
C ARG A 148 3.13 -8.57 3.30
N GLY A 149 4.07 -9.13 2.55
CA GLY A 149 5.51 -9.00 2.79
C GLY A 149 6.00 -9.80 4.01
N ASP A 150 5.29 -10.86 4.36
CA ASP A 150 5.73 -11.80 5.39
C ASP A 150 6.76 -12.78 4.80
N VAL A 151 7.71 -13.24 5.60
CA VAL A 151 8.68 -14.28 5.21
C VAL A 151 8.07 -15.65 5.47
N ALA A 152 8.16 -16.53 4.48
CA ALA A 152 8.04 -17.96 4.65
C ALA A 152 9.12 -18.62 3.81
N ASP A 153 10.01 -19.35 4.44
CA ASP A 153 11.24 -19.87 3.82
C ASP A 153 10.97 -20.87 2.68
N ASP A 154 9.79 -21.47 2.68
CA ASP A 154 9.37 -22.52 1.74
C ASP A 154 8.56 -22.05 0.51
N ILE A 155 8.16 -20.78 0.47
CA ILE A 155 7.21 -20.26 -0.53
C ILE A 155 7.84 -19.16 -1.41
N ILE A 156 8.99 -18.64 -1.01
CA ILE A 156 9.59 -17.44 -1.58
C ILE A 156 9.98 -17.62 -3.04
N ASP A 157 10.61 -18.72 -3.38
CA ASP A 157 11.16 -18.94 -4.72
C ASP A 157 10.06 -19.15 -5.77
N THR A 158 8.97 -19.83 -5.40
CA THR A 158 7.86 -20.12 -6.30
C THR A 158 7.17 -18.86 -6.81
N TYR A 159 6.90 -17.91 -5.91
CA TYR A 159 6.15 -16.67 -6.26
C TYR A 159 7.04 -15.55 -6.77
N THR A 160 8.34 -15.57 -6.48
CA THR A 160 9.27 -14.55 -6.98
C THR A 160 9.50 -14.71 -8.48
N HIS A 161 9.56 -15.94 -8.96
CA HIS A 161 9.76 -16.25 -10.39
C HIS A 161 8.47 -16.19 -11.22
N ASN A 162 7.30 -16.48 -10.63
CA ASN A 162 6.00 -16.53 -11.32
C ASN A 162 5.07 -15.34 -11.04
N TRP A 163 5.61 -14.21 -10.58
CA TRP A 163 4.80 -13.06 -10.20
C TRP A 163 3.85 -12.59 -11.32
N GLY A 164 4.33 -12.55 -12.57
CA GLY A 164 3.58 -12.00 -13.71
C GLY A 164 2.33 -12.78 -14.10
N GLY A 165 2.31 -14.11 -13.85
CA GLY A 165 1.17 -14.96 -14.20
C GLY A 165 0.27 -15.26 -13.01
N GLN A 166 0.83 -15.74 -11.92
CA GLN A 166 0.04 -16.33 -10.84
C GLN A 166 -0.37 -15.34 -9.75
N VAL A 167 0.53 -14.52 -9.23
CA VAL A 167 0.20 -13.61 -8.13
C VAL A 167 -0.80 -12.54 -8.57
N ARG A 168 -0.58 -11.93 -9.75
CA ARG A 168 -1.48 -10.92 -10.29
C ARG A 168 -2.86 -11.51 -10.60
N SER A 169 -2.93 -12.59 -11.38
CA SER A 169 -4.20 -13.19 -11.75
C SER A 169 -4.99 -13.69 -10.55
N THR A 170 -4.31 -14.27 -9.56
CA THR A 170 -4.95 -14.69 -8.31
C THR A 170 -5.47 -13.48 -7.52
N TYR A 171 -4.69 -12.40 -7.44
CA TYR A 171 -5.12 -11.16 -6.78
C TYR A 171 -6.34 -10.55 -7.48
N GLU A 172 -6.25 -10.27 -8.77
CA GLU A 172 -7.30 -9.60 -9.55
C GLU A 172 -8.61 -10.41 -9.58
N ALA A 173 -8.52 -11.74 -9.63
CA ALA A 173 -9.70 -12.61 -9.61
C ALA A 173 -10.41 -12.69 -8.24
N ASN A 174 -9.74 -12.32 -7.16
CA ASN A 174 -10.23 -12.56 -5.80
C ASN A 174 -10.29 -11.31 -4.92
N ILE A 175 -9.75 -10.18 -5.36
CA ILE A 175 -9.87 -8.95 -4.58
C ILE A 175 -11.33 -8.47 -4.56
N TYR A 176 -11.74 -7.84 -3.49
CA TYR A 176 -13.08 -7.25 -3.37
C TYR A 176 -13.16 -5.93 -4.16
N SER A 177 -14.34 -5.64 -4.69
CA SER A 177 -14.69 -4.33 -5.24
C SER A 177 -15.25 -3.43 -4.12
N ILE A 178 -14.95 -2.15 -4.17
CA ILE A 178 -15.39 -1.15 -3.19
C ILE A 178 -16.31 -0.12 -3.84
N LEU A 179 -16.25 0.04 -5.17
CA LEU A 179 -17.00 1.05 -5.95
C LEU A 179 -18.06 0.43 -6.86
#